data_3f215a5702511658bb0d883e680b7a3e
#
_entry.id   3f215a5702511658bb0d883e680b7a3e
#
_cell.length_a   1.000
_cell.length_b   1.000
_cell.length_c   1.000
_cell.angle_alpha   90.00
_cell.angle_beta   90.00
_cell.angle_gamma   90.00
#
_symmetry.space_group_name_H-M   'P 1'
#
loop_
_entity.id
_entity.type
_entity.pdbx_description
1 polymer ?
#
loop_
_entity_poly.entity_id
_entity_poly.type
_entity_poly.pdbx_seq_one_letter_code
_entity_poly.pdbx_strand_id
1 'polypeptide(L)'
;MKFQTFGNKNNKAVLLIHTLFTSSDFFAPITKFLTNDYFVIVPTLSGHYENSTFISTADEIKQIKKFLSENNVVSLYAVAGFSLGGNIAYEFFCNNTEMIEKAVIDSSPLFNFPKLIKKYFLKNYTKCLNRIKSGKYDTAKELNKHFNGMGEYQKDIAPIVSQESLNSLVESCYNTKVYKLSQDEREKVKFIYGSKDIARLCKGRLKKYYVRKLKGY
;
A
#
# COMPACT_ATOMS: atom_id res chain seq x y z
N MET A 1 6.95 8.19 9.60
CA MET A 1 7.17 6.85 9.01
C MET A 1 8.40 6.20 9.65
N LYS A 2 8.38 4.91 9.91
CA LYS A 2 9.55 4.14 10.34
C LYS A 2 10.03 3.30 9.16
N PHE A 3 11.34 3.09 9.04
CA PHE A 3 11.91 2.29 7.94
C PHE A 3 12.72 1.12 8.49
N GLN A 4 12.51 -0.05 7.91
CA GLN A 4 13.40 -1.20 8.03
C GLN A 4 14.12 -1.40 6.71
N THR A 5 15.40 -1.79 6.78
CA THR A 5 16.21 -2.08 5.60
C THR A 5 16.91 -3.41 5.74
N PHE A 6 17.06 -4.12 4.64
CA PHE A 6 17.64 -5.45 4.61
C PHE A 6 18.55 -5.60 3.39
N GLY A 7 19.55 -6.47 3.47
CA GLY A 7 20.48 -6.73 2.38
C GLY A 7 21.59 -5.70 2.28
N ASN A 8 22.40 -5.80 1.23
CA ASN A 8 23.57 -4.93 1.03
C ASN A 8 23.16 -3.61 0.37
N LYS A 9 23.54 -2.47 0.96
CA LYS A 9 23.25 -1.12 0.43
C LYS A 9 23.83 -0.84 -0.96
N ASN A 10 24.82 -1.61 -1.39
CA ASN A 10 25.41 -1.49 -2.73
C ASN A 10 24.60 -2.20 -3.81
N ASN A 11 23.63 -3.01 -3.43
CA ASN A 11 22.75 -3.67 -4.38
C ASN A 11 21.65 -2.72 -4.89
N LYS A 12 21.00 -3.09 -6.00
CA LYS A 12 19.83 -2.37 -6.51
C LYS A 12 18.74 -2.30 -5.43
N ALA A 13 18.16 -1.12 -5.22
CA ALA A 13 17.18 -0.91 -4.17
C ALA A 13 15.77 -1.32 -4.60
N VAL A 14 15.03 -1.95 -3.68
CA VAL A 14 13.60 -2.31 -3.83
C VAL A 14 12.83 -1.72 -2.67
N LEU A 15 11.71 -1.03 -2.97
CA LEU A 15 10.81 -0.46 -1.98
C LEU A 15 9.52 -1.28 -1.90
N LEU A 16 9.15 -1.78 -0.70
CA LEU A 16 7.95 -2.56 -0.46
C LEU A 16 7.01 -1.83 0.49
N ILE A 17 5.78 -1.52 0.06
CA ILE A 17 4.82 -0.72 0.83
C ILE A 17 3.62 -1.57 1.24
N HIS A 18 3.43 -1.72 2.55
CA HIS A 18 2.41 -2.60 3.14
C HIS A 18 0.97 -2.05 3.03
N THR A 19 0.01 -2.90 3.36
CA THR A 19 -1.43 -2.60 3.31
C THR A 19 -1.97 -1.99 4.60
N LEU A 20 -3.25 -1.64 4.58
CA LEU A 20 -4.01 -1.13 5.72
C LEU A 20 -3.94 -2.07 6.93
N PHE A 21 -3.68 -1.51 8.11
CA PHE A 21 -3.59 -2.20 9.40
C PHE A 21 -2.47 -3.26 9.52
N THR A 22 -1.43 -3.17 8.70
CA THR A 22 -0.24 -4.00 8.84
C THR A 22 1.00 -3.15 9.10
N SER A 23 2.17 -3.76 9.19
CA SER A 23 3.47 -3.09 9.35
C SER A 23 4.45 -3.57 8.27
N SER A 24 5.71 -3.14 8.38
CA SER A 24 6.82 -3.67 7.57
C SER A 24 6.93 -5.20 7.63
N ASP A 25 6.54 -5.81 8.74
CA ASP A 25 6.60 -7.27 8.94
C ASP A 25 5.69 -8.07 8.01
N PHE A 26 4.70 -7.40 7.38
CA PHE A 26 3.88 -8.00 6.34
C PHE A 26 4.71 -8.60 5.19
N PHE A 27 5.86 -8.01 4.90
CA PHE A 27 6.75 -8.48 3.86
C PHE A 27 7.88 -9.41 4.35
N ALA A 28 7.92 -9.79 5.63
CA ALA A 28 8.96 -10.67 6.17
C ALA A 28 9.15 -11.98 5.36
N PRO A 29 8.09 -12.66 4.87
CA PRO A 29 8.25 -13.85 4.03
C PRO A 29 8.96 -13.57 2.70
N ILE A 30 8.79 -12.36 2.14
CA ILE A 30 9.35 -11.97 0.83
C ILE A 30 10.75 -11.39 0.98
N THR A 31 10.98 -10.58 2.03
CA THR A 31 12.27 -9.91 2.24
C THR A 31 13.43 -10.90 2.29
N LYS A 32 13.26 -12.03 2.97
CA LYS A 32 14.30 -13.06 3.08
C LYS A 32 14.79 -13.63 1.74
N PHE A 33 13.95 -13.61 0.70
CA PHE A 33 14.33 -14.07 -0.65
C PHE A 33 14.99 -12.96 -1.47
N LEU A 34 14.65 -11.69 -1.18
CA LEU A 34 15.16 -10.55 -1.92
C LEU A 34 16.53 -10.07 -1.42
N THR A 35 16.86 -10.30 -0.16
CA THR A 35 18.04 -9.72 0.50
C THR A 35 19.38 -10.20 -0.04
N ASN A 36 19.42 -11.33 -0.75
CA ASN A 36 20.63 -11.82 -1.40
C ASN A 36 21.05 -10.91 -2.58
N ASP A 37 20.05 -10.41 -3.33
CA ASP A 37 20.29 -9.71 -4.59
C ASP A 37 19.96 -8.22 -4.53
N TYR A 38 19.17 -7.78 -3.54
CA TYR A 38 18.64 -6.42 -3.44
C TYR A 38 18.87 -5.78 -2.09
N PHE A 39 18.97 -4.45 -2.11
CA PHE A 39 18.77 -3.63 -0.91
C PHE A 39 17.26 -3.37 -0.74
N VAL A 40 16.65 -4.02 0.24
CA VAL A 40 15.20 -3.98 0.44
C VAL A 40 14.86 -2.93 1.50
N ILE A 41 13.98 -2.00 1.14
CA ILE A 41 13.48 -0.91 1.98
C ILE A 41 12.01 -1.15 2.25
N VAL A 42 11.63 -1.25 3.52
CA VAL A 42 10.24 -1.54 3.93
C VAL A 42 9.80 -0.51 4.98
N PRO A 43 9.03 0.50 4.59
CA PRO A 43 8.45 1.44 5.55
C PRO A 43 7.31 0.78 6.35
N THR A 44 7.17 1.16 7.62
CA THR A 44 5.90 1.13 8.35
C THR A 44 5.26 2.51 8.21
N LEU A 45 4.10 2.56 7.55
CA LEU A 45 3.38 3.79 7.26
C LEU A 45 2.97 4.52 8.54
N SER A 46 2.89 5.84 8.48
CA SER A 46 2.36 6.66 9.57
C SER A 46 0.95 6.18 9.96
N GLY A 47 0.58 6.34 11.23
CA GLY A 47 -0.68 5.81 11.76
C GLY A 47 -0.72 4.29 12.00
N HIS A 48 0.35 3.54 11.64
CA HIS A 48 0.48 2.11 11.86
C HIS A 48 1.50 1.75 12.95
N TYR A 49 1.89 2.70 13.76
CA TYR A 49 2.69 2.53 14.98
C TYR A 49 2.28 3.59 16.01
N GLU A 50 2.59 3.35 17.27
CA GLU A 50 2.20 4.23 18.38
C GLU A 50 2.71 5.66 18.19
N ASN A 51 1.91 6.63 18.64
CA ASN A 51 2.21 8.07 18.57
C ASN A 51 2.47 8.58 17.15
N SER A 52 1.81 7.99 16.15
CA SER A 52 1.87 8.45 14.77
C SER A 52 0.47 8.61 14.17
N THR A 53 0.33 9.57 13.26
CA THR A 53 -0.91 9.85 12.53
C THR A 53 -0.66 9.77 11.04
N PHE A 54 -1.48 9.01 10.33
CA PHE A 54 -1.48 9.02 8.87
C PHE A 54 -2.23 10.25 8.37
N ILE A 55 -1.57 11.08 7.57
CA ILE A 55 -2.12 12.33 7.04
C ILE A 55 -2.66 12.12 5.62
N SER A 56 -1.81 11.66 4.69
CA SER A 56 -2.18 11.46 3.29
C SER A 56 -1.14 10.63 2.53
N THR A 57 -1.52 10.09 1.38
CA THR A 57 -0.58 9.47 0.42
C THR A 57 0.57 10.40 0.04
N ALA A 58 0.27 11.68 -0.18
CA ALA A 58 1.29 12.66 -0.54
C ALA A 58 2.33 12.88 0.57
N ASP A 59 1.89 12.88 1.84
CA ASP A 59 2.79 12.98 2.99
C ASP A 59 3.67 11.74 3.14
N GLU A 60 3.11 10.55 2.97
CA GLU A 60 3.88 9.31 2.98
C GLU A 60 4.93 9.28 1.86
N ILE A 61 4.58 9.70 0.64
CA ILE A 61 5.52 9.83 -0.49
C ILE A 61 6.65 10.82 -0.17
N LYS A 62 6.33 11.95 0.47
CA LYS A 62 7.33 12.93 0.90
C LYS A 62 8.33 12.32 1.91
N GLN A 63 7.84 11.54 2.86
CA GLN A 63 8.69 10.84 3.84
C GLN A 63 9.55 9.76 3.19
N ILE A 64 9.02 9.01 2.22
CA ILE A 64 9.79 8.04 1.41
C ILE A 64 10.91 8.77 0.65
N LYS A 65 10.62 9.86 -0.07
CA LYS A 65 11.63 10.63 -0.81
C LYS A 65 12.72 11.16 0.09
N LYS A 66 12.35 11.67 1.26
CA LYS A 66 13.31 12.13 2.27
C LYS A 66 14.25 10.99 2.68
N PHE A 67 13.71 9.83 3.05
CA PHE A 67 14.51 8.67 3.44
C PHE A 67 15.46 8.20 2.32
N LEU A 68 14.98 8.11 1.08
CA LEU A 68 15.82 7.72 -0.06
C LEU A 68 16.98 8.69 -0.27
N SER A 69 16.72 10.00 -0.19
CA SER A 69 17.75 11.05 -0.31
C SER A 69 18.77 10.97 0.83
N GLU A 70 18.34 10.84 2.09
CA GLU A 70 19.22 10.73 3.25
C GLU A 70 20.09 9.45 3.24
N ASN A 71 19.68 8.42 2.51
CA ASN A 71 20.42 7.17 2.36
C ASN A 71 21.15 7.04 1.01
N ASN A 72 21.23 8.13 0.21
CA ASN A 72 21.86 8.16 -1.11
C ASN A 72 21.28 7.15 -2.11
N VAL A 73 19.99 6.82 -1.98
CA VAL A 73 19.27 5.94 -2.93
C VAL A 73 18.71 6.80 -4.06
N VAL A 74 19.43 6.90 -5.16
CA VAL A 74 19.08 7.75 -6.31
C VAL A 74 18.12 7.10 -7.29
N SER A 75 18.00 5.76 -7.26
CA SER A 75 17.09 5.01 -8.12
C SER A 75 16.59 3.76 -7.41
N LEU A 76 15.42 3.28 -7.85
CA LEU A 76 14.82 2.02 -7.41
C LEU A 76 14.72 1.05 -8.58
N TYR A 77 15.20 -0.17 -8.39
CA TYR A 77 14.93 -1.28 -9.31
C TYR A 77 13.44 -1.60 -9.35
N ALA A 78 12.79 -1.61 -8.18
CA ALA A 78 11.35 -1.79 -8.13
C ALA A 78 10.71 -1.06 -6.96
N VAL A 79 9.47 -0.61 -7.16
CA VAL A 79 8.53 -0.30 -6.09
C VAL A 79 7.38 -1.30 -6.15
N ALA A 80 7.05 -1.91 -5.02
CA ALA A 80 5.89 -2.80 -4.93
C ALA A 80 5.01 -2.38 -3.75
N GLY A 81 3.68 -2.50 -3.93
CA GLY A 81 2.75 -2.20 -2.85
C GLY A 81 1.48 -3.01 -2.95
N PHE A 82 0.91 -3.33 -1.77
CA PHE A 82 -0.32 -4.10 -1.65
C PHE A 82 -1.46 -3.22 -1.14
N SER A 83 -2.61 -3.22 -1.82
CA SER A 83 -3.83 -2.48 -1.47
C SER A 83 -3.56 -0.99 -1.25
N LEU A 84 -3.68 -0.43 -0.04
CA LEU A 84 -3.29 0.95 0.29
C LEU A 84 -1.84 1.24 -0.12
N GLY A 85 -0.91 0.35 0.22
CA GLY A 85 0.49 0.47 -0.18
C GLY A 85 0.67 0.47 -1.69
N GLY A 86 -0.17 -0.23 -2.41
CA GLY A 86 -0.18 -0.21 -3.87
C GLY A 86 -0.69 1.13 -4.45
N ASN A 87 -1.66 1.79 -3.80
CA ASN A 87 -2.05 3.14 -4.19
C ASN A 87 -0.89 4.13 -4.01
N ILE A 88 -0.17 4.02 -2.88
CA ILE A 88 1.02 4.85 -2.60
C ILE A 88 2.14 4.54 -3.60
N ALA A 89 2.44 3.26 -3.84
CA ALA A 89 3.45 2.81 -4.81
C ALA A 89 3.14 3.30 -6.23
N TYR A 90 1.87 3.21 -6.63
CA TYR A 90 1.41 3.68 -7.94
C TYR A 90 1.58 5.19 -8.11
N GLU A 91 1.13 5.98 -7.14
CA GLU A 91 1.28 7.44 -7.18
C GLU A 91 2.75 7.85 -7.13
N PHE A 92 3.55 7.18 -6.30
CA PHE A 92 4.99 7.40 -6.24
C PHE A 92 5.67 7.09 -7.58
N PHE A 93 5.37 5.95 -8.19
CA PHE A 93 5.88 5.58 -9.52
C PHE A 93 5.49 6.61 -10.59
N CYS A 94 4.20 6.98 -10.66
CA CYS A 94 3.70 7.89 -11.70
C CYS A 94 4.34 9.29 -11.66
N ASN A 95 4.82 9.72 -10.49
CA ASN A 95 5.48 11.01 -10.32
C ASN A 95 7.02 10.92 -10.34
N ASN A 96 7.61 9.72 -10.56
CA ASN A 96 9.06 9.51 -10.53
C ASN A 96 9.47 8.37 -11.48
N THR A 97 8.91 8.34 -12.69
CA THR A 97 9.09 7.23 -13.65
C THR A 97 10.52 7.06 -14.15
N GLU A 98 11.32 8.13 -14.12
CA GLU A 98 12.75 8.12 -14.48
C GLU A 98 13.65 7.45 -13.45
N MET A 99 13.27 7.52 -12.16
CA MET A 99 14.06 6.91 -11.08
C MET A 99 13.63 5.48 -10.73
N ILE A 100 12.55 4.97 -11.33
CA ILE A 100 11.98 3.66 -10.99
C ILE A 100 11.94 2.77 -12.24
N GLU A 101 12.65 1.63 -12.21
CA GLU A 101 12.70 0.70 -13.33
C GLU A 101 11.40 -0.12 -13.46
N LYS A 102 10.77 -0.53 -12.34
CA LYS A 102 9.56 -1.37 -12.32
C LYS A 102 8.62 -0.98 -11.18
N ALA A 103 7.32 -1.16 -11.41
CA ALA A 103 6.31 -1.02 -10.37
C ALA A 103 5.38 -2.25 -10.36
N VAL A 104 5.10 -2.78 -9.16
CA VAL A 104 4.15 -3.88 -8.94
C VAL A 104 3.05 -3.41 -8.02
N ILE A 105 1.84 -3.34 -8.54
CA ILE A 105 0.66 -2.81 -7.84
C ILE A 105 -0.31 -3.97 -7.62
N ASP A 106 -0.37 -4.47 -6.39
CA ASP A 106 -1.17 -5.64 -6.06
C ASP A 106 -2.42 -5.25 -5.27
N SER A 107 -3.56 -5.80 -5.70
CA SER A 107 -4.87 -5.70 -5.01
C SER A 107 -5.30 -4.27 -4.67
N SER A 108 -4.87 -3.29 -5.45
CA SER A 108 -5.07 -1.87 -5.15
C SER A 108 -6.34 -1.32 -5.77
N PRO A 109 -7.23 -0.71 -4.96
CA PRO A 109 -8.46 -0.09 -5.46
C PRO A 109 -8.15 1.28 -6.08
N LEU A 110 -7.61 1.31 -7.29
CA LEU A 110 -7.30 2.54 -8.03
C LEU A 110 -8.58 3.25 -8.51
N PHE A 111 -9.39 3.69 -7.55
CA PHE A 111 -10.66 4.33 -7.76
C PHE A 111 -10.82 5.61 -6.95
N ASN A 112 -11.55 6.56 -7.53
CA ASN A 112 -12.16 7.63 -6.76
C ASN A 112 -13.64 7.26 -6.54
N PHE A 113 -13.94 6.75 -5.35
CA PHE A 113 -15.31 6.36 -5.01
C PHE A 113 -16.17 7.58 -4.63
N PRO A 114 -17.49 7.55 -4.91
CA PRO A 114 -18.42 8.55 -4.41
C PRO A 114 -18.36 8.72 -2.89
N LYS A 115 -18.61 9.93 -2.39
CA LYS A 115 -18.57 10.25 -0.95
C LYS A 115 -19.41 9.29 -0.09
N LEU A 116 -20.57 8.86 -0.59
CA LEU A 116 -21.44 7.93 0.15
C LEU A 116 -20.79 6.56 0.35
N ILE A 117 -20.09 6.05 -0.66
CA ILE A 117 -19.38 4.77 -0.56
C ILE A 117 -18.19 4.90 0.41
N LYS A 118 -17.42 5.99 0.34
CA LYS A 118 -16.33 6.24 1.31
C LYS A 118 -16.87 6.34 2.73
N LYS A 119 -17.99 7.03 2.96
CA LYS A 119 -18.66 7.09 4.28
C LYS A 119 -19.13 5.71 4.77
N TYR A 120 -19.60 4.86 3.87
CA TYR A 120 -19.98 3.49 4.21
C TYR A 120 -18.78 2.68 4.70
N PHE A 121 -17.65 2.70 3.99
CA PHE A 121 -16.42 2.02 4.43
C PHE A 121 -15.91 2.59 5.76
N LEU A 122 -15.85 3.90 5.89
CA LEU A 122 -15.42 4.56 7.12
C LEU A 122 -16.27 4.12 8.32
N LYS A 123 -17.60 4.15 8.19
CA LYS A 123 -18.54 3.71 9.24
C LYS A 123 -18.29 2.26 9.67
N ASN A 124 -18.10 1.36 8.69
CA ASN A 124 -17.88 -0.06 8.96
C ASN A 124 -16.52 -0.30 9.64
N TYR A 125 -15.46 0.35 9.17
CA TYR A 125 -14.14 0.22 9.77
C TYR A 125 -14.07 0.86 11.17
N THR A 126 -14.70 2.02 11.38
CA THR A 126 -14.85 2.61 12.72
C THR A 126 -15.57 1.65 13.67
N LYS A 127 -16.68 1.04 13.23
CA LYS A 127 -17.41 0.04 14.05
C LYS A 127 -16.52 -1.17 14.36
N CYS A 128 -15.78 -1.67 13.38
CA CYS A 128 -14.82 -2.76 13.55
C CYS A 128 -13.76 -2.41 14.60
N LEU A 129 -13.08 -1.26 14.46
CA LEU A 129 -12.04 -0.83 15.40
C LEU A 129 -12.58 -0.58 16.81
N ASN A 130 -13.79 -0.02 16.96
CA ASN A 130 -14.42 0.19 18.27
C ASN A 130 -14.72 -1.15 18.95
N ARG A 131 -15.17 -2.16 18.21
CA ARG A 131 -15.38 -3.52 18.74
C ARG A 131 -14.07 -4.16 19.19
N ILE A 132 -13.01 -4.05 18.37
CA ILE A 132 -11.68 -4.54 18.73
C ILE A 132 -11.17 -3.86 20.01
N LYS A 133 -11.22 -2.53 20.07
CA LYS A 133 -10.77 -1.74 21.23
C LYS A 133 -11.57 -1.99 22.51
N SER A 134 -12.79 -2.52 22.42
CA SER A 134 -13.56 -2.90 23.59
C SER A 134 -13.02 -4.14 24.33
N GLY A 135 -12.10 -4.90 23.71
CA GLY A 135 -11.51 -6.13 24.23
C GLY A 135 -12.48 -7.33 24.32
N LYS A 136 -13.74 -7.16 23.86
CA LYS A 136 -14.79 -8.20 23.96
C LYS A 136 -14.82 -9.16 22.76
N TYR A 137 -14.04 -8.89 21.75
CA TYR A 137 -14.07 -9.63 20.46
C TYR A 137 -12.67 -10.07 20.07
N ASP A 138 -12.59 -11.23 19.46
CA ASP A 138 -11.36 -11.70 18.81
C ASP A 138 -10.99 -10.76 17.65
N THR A 139 -9.82 -10.16 17.74
CA THR A 139 -9.37 -9.11 16.82
C THR A 139 -9.26 -9.64 15.38
N ALA A 140 -8.62 -10.81 15.19
CA ALA A 140 -8.43 -11.37 13.87
C ALA A 140 -9.76 -11.77 13.21
N LYS A 141 -10.68 -12.37 13.99
CA LYS A 141 -12.02 -12.73 13.50
C LYS A 141 -12.84 -11.51 13.12
N GLU A 142 -12.75 -10.43 13.90
CA GLU A 142 -13.48 -9.20 13.62
C GLU A 142 -12.95 -8.53 12.33
N LEU A 143 -11.63 -8.49 12.15
CA LEU A 143 -10.98 -7.98 10.93
C LEU A 143 -11.31 -8.82 9.69
N ASN A 144 -11.35 -10.14 9.82
CA ASN A 144 -11.68 -11.05 8.71
C ASN A 144 -13.08 -10.82 8.11
N LYS A 145 -14.01 -10.21 8.85
CA LYS A 145 -15.33 -9.80 8.30
C LYS A 145 -15.22 -8.72 7.22
N HIS A 146 -14.11 -7.98 7.20
CA HIS A 146 -13.89 -6.86 6.30
C HIS A 146 -12.71 -7.07 5.36
N PHE A 147 -11.72 -7.89 5.73
CA PHE A 147 -10.42 -8.00 5.06
C PHE A 147 -10.06 -9.44 4.65
N ASN A 148 -11.04 -10.28 4.42
CA ASN A 148 -10.96 -11.57 3.71
C ASN A 148 -9.69 -12.39 4.00
N GLY A 149 -9.51 -12.84 5.25
CA GLY A 149 -8.38 -13.68 5.68
C GLY A 149 -7.13 -12.90 6.12
N MET A 150 -7.17 -11.57 6.13
CA MET A 150 -6.03 -10.73 6.52
C MET A 150 -5.93 -10.49 8.04
N GLY A 151 -6.91 -10.92 8.83
CA GLY A 151 -7.02 -10.59 10.25
C GLY A 151 -5.78 -10.93 11.08
N GLU A 152 -5.13 -12.06 10.82
CA GLU A 152 -3.90 -12.46 11.53
C GLU A 152 -2.73 -11.49 11.28
N TYR A 153 -2.61 -10.93 10.08
CA TYR A 153 -1.59 -9.94 9.73
C TYR A 153 -1.89 -8.54 10.27
N GLN A 154 -3.16 -8.28 10.63
CA GLN A 154 -3.65 -6.95 10.99
C GLN A 154 -3.92 -6.80 12.49
N LYS A 155 -4.02 -7.90 13.26
CA LYS A 155 -4.52 -7.91 14.63
C LYS A 155 -3.71 -7.06 15.62
N ASP A 156 -2.41 -6.94 15.40
CA ASP A 156 -1.52 -6.20 16.29
C ASP A 156 -1.50 -4.70 15.98
N ILE A 157 -1.78 -4.33 14.72
CA ILE A 157 -1.72 -2.93 14.27
C ILE A 157 -3.10 -2.26 14.29
N ALA A 158 -4.17 -2.96 13.95
CA ALA A 158 -5.52 -2.36 13.91
C ALA A 158 -5.94 -1.69 15.24
N PRO A 159 -5.66 -2.24 16.43
CA PRO A 159 -6.05 -1.63 17.71
C PRO A 159 -5.41 -0.26 17.97
N ILE A 160 -4.21 -0.01 17.48
CA ILE A 160 -3.46 1.23 17.73
C ILE A 160 -3.81 2.36 16.76
N VAL A 161 -4.50 2.06 15.65
CA VAL A 161 -4.89 3.08 14.66
C VAL A 161 -5.90 4.05 15.27
N SER A 162 -5.58 5.35 15.22
CA SER A 162 -6.47 6.41 15.68
C SER A 162 -7.64 6.63 14.72
N GLN A 163 -8.74 7.25 15.21
CA GLN A 163 -9.86 7.61 14.35
C GLN A 163 -9.45 8.65 13.30
N GLU A 164 -8.55 9.56 13.64
CA GLU A 164 -8.00 10.55 12.72
C GLU A 164 -7.24 9.88 11.59
N SER A 165 -6.32 8.95 11.92
CA SER A 165 -5.62 8.14 10.92
C SER A 165 -6.59 7.35 10.05
N LEU A 166 -7.62 6.71 10.66
CA LEU A 166 -8.61 5.93 9.91
C LEU A 166 -9.35 6.77 8.86
N ASN A 167 -9.73 8.01 9.21
CA ASN A 167 -10.39 8.93 8.27
C ASN A 167 -9.51 9.19 7.04
N SER A 168 -8.25 9.53 7.26
CA SER A 168 -7.27 9.81 6.21
C SER A 168 -6.89 8.57 5.40
N LEU A 169 -6.79 7.41 6.06
CA LEU A 169 -6.53 6.11 5.42
C LEU A 169 -7.65 5.71 4.47
N VAL A 170 -8.91 5.83 4.90
CA VAL A 170 -10.07 5.52 4.05
C VAL A 170 -10.14 6.48 2.86
N GLU A 171 -9.88 7.77 3.07
CA GLU A 171 -9.82 8.73 1.96
C GLU A 171 -8.72 8.35 0.97
N SER A 172 -7.52 8.03 1.44
CA SER A 172 -6.38 7.63 0.59
C SER A 172 -6.60 6.30 -0.12
N CYS A 173 -7.25 5.32 0.53
CA CYS A 173 -7.59 4.05 -0.12
C CYS A 173 -8.55 4.21 -1.30
N TYR A 174 -9.51 5.11 -1.19
CA TYR A 174 -10.66 5.17 -2.11
C TYR A 174 -10.73 6.49 -2.91
N ASN A 175 -9.63 7.23 -2.99
CA ASN A 175 -9.52 8.47 -3.76
C ASN A 175 -8.23 8.50 -4.58
N THR A 176 -8.01 7.48 -5.41
CA THR A 176 -6.79 7.38 -6.22
C THR A 176 -7.03 7.88 -7.63
N LYS A 177 -6.20 8.80 -8.08
CA LYS A 177 -6.16 9.29 -9.46
C LYS A 177 -5.48 8.25 -10.34
N VAL A 178 -6.03 7.97 -11.53
CA VAL A 178 -5.34 7.20 -12.55
C VAL A 178 -4.61 8.14 -13.49
N TYR A 179 -3.29 7.98 -13.58
CA TYR A 179 -2.40 8.79 -14.40
C TYR A 179 -2.35 8.28 -15.83
N LYS A 180 -2.18 9.21 -16.78
CA LYS A 180 -1.91 8.87 -18.18
C LYS A 180 -0.39 8.74 -18.35
N LEU A 181 0.07 7.52 -18.55
CA LEU A 181 1.47 7.19 -18.77
C LEU A 181 1.76 6.98 -20.28
N SER A 182 2.97 7.27 -20.69
CA SER A 182 3.50 6.91 -22.02
C SER A 182 3.51 5.39 -22.24
N GLN A 183 3.82 4.91 -23.42
CA GLN A 183 3.91 3.48 -23.68
C GLN A 183 5.04 2.84 -22.86
N ASP A 184 6.22 3.45 -22.84
CA ASP A 184 7.39 2.94 -22.12
C ASP A 184 7.16 2.90 -20.60
N GLU A 185 6.54 3.94 -20.04
CA GLU A 185 6.17 3.98 -18.62
C GLU A 185 5.14 2.90 -18.26
N ARG A 186 4.16 2.64 -19.14
CA ARG A 186 3.19 1.55 -18.94
C ARG A 186 3.84 0.18 -18.96
N GLU A 187 4.95 0.00 -19.67
CA GLU A 187 5.69 -1.24 -19.69
C GLU A 187 6.43 -1.54 -18.39
N LYS A 188 6.72 -0.51 -17.63
CA LYS A 188 7.34 -0.63 -16.30
C LYS A 188 6.36 -1.06 -15.20
N VAL A 189 5.03 -0.85 -15.35
CA VAL A 189 4.06 -1.12 -14.29
C VAL A 189 3.26 -2.39 -14.54
N LYS A 190 3.15 -3.24 -13.50
CA LYS A 190 2.34 -4.46 -13.49
C LYS A 190 1.25 -4.35 -12.43
N PHE A 191 -0.01 -4.58 -12.82
CA PHE A 191 -1.14 -4.67 -11.91
C PHE A 191 -1.52 -6.13 -11.69
N ILE A 192 -1.70 -6.52 -10.42
CA ILE A 192 -2.05 -7.88 -10.01
C ILE A 192 -3.36 -7.83 -9.22
N TYR A 193 -4.28 -8.73 -9.53
CA TYR A 193 -5.56 -8.88 -8.81
C TYR A 193 -5.94 -10.35 -8.72
N GLY A 194 -6.23 -10.82 -7.53
CA GLY A 194 -6.80 -12.13 -7.32
C GLY A 194 -8.16 -12.30 -8.02
N SER A 195 -8.52 -13.51 -8.41
CA SER A 195 -9.81 -13.79 -9.10
C SER A 195 -11.04 -13.41 -8.27
N LYS A 196 -10.93 -13.44 -6.94
CA LYS A 196 -11.99 -13.08 -5.98
C LYS A 196 -11.82 -11.70 -5.36
N ASP A 197 -10.76 -10.96 -5.75
CA ASP A 197 -10.48 -9.63 -5.23
C ASP A 197 -11.45 -8.61 -5.77
N ILE A 198 -12.11 -7.85 -4.88
CA ILE A 198 -13.04 -6.79 -5.26
C ILE A 198 -12.31 -5.62 -5.96
N ALA A 199 -11.04 -5.38 -5.64
CA ALA A 199 -10.23 -4.35 -6.29
C ALA A 199 -10.07 -4.58 -7.79
N ARG A 200 -10.23 -5.82 -8.28
CA ARG A 200 -10.22 -6.13 -9.72
C ARG A 200 -11.29 -5.38 -10.53
N LEU A 201 -12.34 -4.85 -9.87
CA LEU A 201 -13.35 -4.02 -10.54
C LEU A 201 -12.77 -2.76 -11.16
N CYS A 202 -11.63 -2.26 -10.67
CA CYS A 202 -10.90 -1.15 -11.29
C CYS A 202 -10.27 -1.53 -12.65
N LYS A 203 -10.17 -2.83 -12.99
CA LYS A 203 -9.57 -3.34 -14.23
C LYS A 203 -10.16 -2.70 -15.49
N GLY A 204 -11.47 -2.50 -15.53
CA GLY A 204 -12.14 -1.82 -16.67
C GLY A 204 -11.67 -0.37 -16.85
N ARG A 205 -11.46 0.34 -15.74
CA ARG A 205 -10.94 1.71 -15.75
C ARG A 205 -9.47 1.74 -16.16
N LEU A 206 -8.66 0.82 -15.64
CA LEU A 206 -7.26 0.69 -16.02
C LEU A 206 -7.08 0.33 -17.50
N LYS A 207 -7.92 -0.53 -18.06
CA LYS A 207 -7.91 -0.83 -19.52
C LYS A 207 -7.99 0.41 -20.39
N LYS A 208 -8.75 1.42 -20.01
CA LYS A 208 -8.86 2.68 -20.74
C LYS A 208 -7.52 3.42 -20.84
N TYR A 209 -6.66 3.30 -19.83
CA TYR A 209 -5.37 3.98 -19.75
C TYR A 209 -4.18 3.07 -20.11
N TYR A 210 -4.34 1.73 -19.99
CA TYR A 210 -3.27 0.72 -20.08
C TYR A 210 -3.65 -0.44 -21.00
N VAL A 211 -4.11 -0.16 -22.20
CA VAL A 211 -4.79 -1.08 -23.15
C VAL A 211 -4.08 -2.41 -23.45
N ARG A 212 -2.82 -2.64 -23.06
CA ARG A 212 -2.07 -3.84 -23.48
C ARG A 212 -1.59 -4.80 -22.39
N LYS A 213 -1.72 -4.52 -21.07
CA LYS A 213 -1.05 -5.35 -20.04
C LYS A 213 -1.86 -5.71 -18.80
N LEU A 214 -3.18 -5.80 -18.87
CA LEU A 214 -3.93 -6.40 -17.76
C LEU A 214 -3.98 -7.92 -17.96
N LYS A 215 -2.93 -8.63 -17.56
CA LYS A 215 -3.01 -10.07 -17.31
C LYS A 215 -3.57 -10.25 -15.90
N GLY A 216 -4.84 -10.64 -15.77
CA GLY A 216 -5.39 -11.18 -14.53
C GLY A 216 -4.97 -12.64 -14.42
N TYR A 217 -4.55 -13.04 -13.24
CA TYR A 217 -4.39 -14.43 -12.87
C TYR A 217 -5.71 -14.95 -12.30
#